data_3ec2aef5090121d6ace5a35362bc860b
#
_entry.id   3ec2aef5090121d6ace5a35362bc860b
#
_cell.length_a   1.000
_cell.length_b   1.000
_cell.length_c   1.000
_cell.angle_alpha   90.00
_cell.angle_beta   90.00
_cell.angle_gamma   90.00
#
_symmetry.space_group_name_H-M   'P 1'
#
loop_
_entity.id
_entity.type
_entity.pdbx_description
1 polymer ?
#
loop_
_entity_poly.entity_id
_entity_poly.type
_entity_poly.pdbx_seq_one_letter_code
_entity_poly.pdbx_strand_id
1 'polypeptide(L)'
;MKVLQINAVYEKFSTGRLVKELHETLQQNGIDSYVACQYLGNLHDNSFQIGNGLDWKIHALLSRVLGKQGYFSRRATQKLLSYMDDIQPDIVHLHNLHNNYLNLPMLFRYLEEHRTAVAVTLHDCWCFTGKCTHYIENSCQRWQDHCGKCPARKSGNKSWFFDFSESLLMDKAKWFSSINSLAVIGVSKWVTEDAAQSILKNASLIQCIYNWIDLEQFRPCNCQKLREDLGFAGKFIVLGIAMRWTPQKGIHIFHALADLLPEDCQIVLVGDDSLVAEKHPKIKYAGTILNLDLLAKYYAMADVFVNPTVQETFGMTTAEALACGTPVVAYNGTATPELVGVDGSCGYLIDENDTLLYCDKILQIKLKSKGAYSEATRSRAEKLFSKDKNIQMYFEIYERLLKNERSVR
;
A
#
# COMPACT_ATOMS: atom_id res chain seq x y z
N MET A 1 13.71 8.89 22.66
CA MET A 1 12.37 8.77 22.06
C MET A 1 12.12 7.30 21.78
N LYS A 2 10.99 6.79 22.26
CA LYS A 2 10.54 5.40 22.04
C LYS A 2 9.35 5.39 21.09
N VAL A 3 9.47 4.66 19.98
CA VAL A 3 8.42 4.55 18.96
C VAL A 3 7.96 3.10 18.85
N LEU A 4 6.67 2.84 19.04
CA LEU A 4 6.06 1.54 18.81
C LEU A 4 5.27 1.56 17.50
N GLN A 5 5.69 0.79 16.50
CA GLN A 5 4.92 0.57 15.29
C GLN A 5 3.95 -0.60 15.46
N ILE A 6 2.67 -0.41 15.12
CA ILE A 6 1.65 -1.47 15.14
C ILE A 6 1.16 -1.72 13.71
N ASN A 7 1.39 -2.94 13.20
CA ASN A 7 0.95 -3.36 11.88
C ASN A 7 0.43 -4.82 11.88
N ALA A 8 -0.27 -5.20 10.83
CA ALA A 8 -0.71 -6.58 10.64
C ALA A 8 0.46 -7.53 10.35
N VAL A 9 1.45 -7.08 9.60
CA VAL A 9 2.58 -7.89 9.09
C VAL A 9 3.90 -7.15 9.27
N TYR A 10 5.01 -7.91 9.42
CA TYR A 10 6.37 -7.42 9.42
C TYR A 10 7.19 -8.17 8.37
N GLU A 11 8.10 -7.49 7.68
CA GLU A 11 8.97 -7.99 6.60
C GLU A 11 8.25 -8.45 5.32
N LYS A 12 7.04 -8.98 5.42
CA LYS A 12 6.29 -9.52 4.29
C LYS A 12 5.37 -8.48 3.67
N PHE A 13 5.16 -8.63 2.37
CA PHE A 13 4.37 -7.72 1.54
C PHE A 13 4.91 -6.27 1.57
N SER A 14 4.29 -5.38 0.82
CA SER A 14 4.75 -3.99 0.70
C SER A 14 4.76 -3.25 2.04
N THR A 15 3.65 -3.31 2.80
CA THR A 15 3.52 -2.60 4.07
C THR A 15 4.44 -3.16 5.16
N GLY A 16 4.63 -4.47 5.23
CA GLY A 16 5.54 -5.10 6.20
C GLY A 16 7.01 -4.75 5.92
N ARG A 17 7.40 -4.62 4.65
CA ARG A 17 8.72 -4.16 4.24
C ARG A 17 8.96 -2.71 4.67
N LEU A 18 7.99 -1.81 4.42
CA LEU A 18 8.09 -0.41 4.83
C LEU A 18 8.21 -0.26 6.35
N VAL A 19 7.42 -1.02 7.14
CA VAL A 19 7.51 -1.02 8.61
C VAL A 19 8.88 -1.48 9.09
N LYS A 20 9.43 -2.55 8.48
CA LYS A 20 10.79 -3.03 8.79
C LYS A 20 11.84 -1.97 8.49
N GLU A 21 11.82 -1.42 7.30
CA GLU A 21 12.82 -0.43 6.88
C GLU A 21 12.76 0.85 7.73
N LEU A 22 11.56 1.30 8.11
CA LEU A 22 11.40 2.40 9.05
C LEU A 22 11.95 2.04 10.44
N HIS A 23 11.64 0.84 10.95
CA HIS A 23 12.13 0.35 12.24
C HIS A 23 13.66 0.31 12.28
N GLU A 24 14.29 -0.30 11.29
CA GLU A 24 15.75 -0.39 11.19
C GLU A 24 16.40 0.99 11.09
N THR A 25 15.83 1.90 10.29
CA THR A 25 16.36 3.26 10.15
C THR A 25 16.20 4.07 11.43
N LEU A 26 15.10 3.91 12.18
CA LEU A 26 14.94 4.52 13.50
C LEU A 26 16.03 4.05 14.47
N GLN A 27 16.30 2.75 14.54
CA GLN A 27 17.35 2.19 15.39
C GLN A 27 18.75 2.69 15.00
N GLN A 28 19.06 2.73 13.71
CA GLN A 28 20.34 3.27 13.20
C GLN A 28 20.56 4.73 13.57
N ASN A 29 19.48 5.49 13.77
CA ASN A 29 19.52 6.90 14.20
C ASN A 29 19.39 7.07 15.73
N GLY A 30 19.58 5.99 16.52
CA GLY A 30 19.58 6.06 17.99
C GLY A 30 18.19 6.26 18.62
N ILE A 31 17.11 5.94 17.88
CA ILE A 31 15.74 5.97 18.37
C ILE A 31 15.35 4.56 18.81
N ASP A 32 14.82 4.43 20.03
CA ASP A 32 14.31 3.14 20.55
C ASP A 32 13.04 2.77 19.78
N SER A 33 13.19 1.93 18.77
CA SER A 33 12.08 1.47 17.94
C SER A 33 11.64 0.07 18.32
N TYR A 34 10.33 -0.12 18.41
CA TYR A 34 9.65 -1.36 18.72
C TYR A 34 8.60 -1.67 17.65
N VAL A 35 8.30 -2.95 17.44
CA VAL A 35 7.30 -3.39 16.46
C VAL A 35 6.35 -4.39 17.09
N ALA A 36 5.05 -4.17 16.97
CA ALA A 36 4.01 -5.12 17.37
C ALA A 36 3.19 -5.52 16.15
N CYS A 37 3.23 -6.80 15.79
CA CYS A 37 2.57 -7.33 14.59
C CYS A 37 1.86 -8.65 14.88
N GLN A 38 0.79 -8.92 14.11
CA GLN A 38 0.14 -10.24 14.15
C GLN A 38 1.06 -11.33 13.56
N TYR A 39 1.75 -10.99 12.46
CA TYR A 39 2.67 -11.89 11.79
C TYR A 39 4.07 -11.28 11.70
N LEU A 40 4.99 -11.79 12.49
CA LEU A 40 6.36 -11.29 12.60
C LEU A 40 7.38 -12.04 11.73
N GLY A 41 7.05 -13.24 11.21
CA GLY A 41 8.06 -14.09 10.61
C GLY A 41 8.98 -14.69 11.66
N ASN A 42 10.10 -14.05 11.93
CA ASN A 42 11.01 -14.37 13.05
C ASN A 42 10.83 -13.36 14.19
N LEU A 43 10.96 -13.82 15.43
CA LEU A 43 11.02 -12.93 16.59
C LEU A 43 12.38 -12.22 16.60
N HIS A 44 12.34 -10.89 16.68
CA HIS A 44 13.52 -10.04 16.82
C HIS A 44 13.49 -9.33 18.18
N ASP A 45 14.64 -8.88 18.62
CA ASP A 45 14.71 -7.98 19.76
C ASP A 45 13.82 -6.74 19.47
N ASN A 46 13.12 -6.24 20.48
CA ASN A 46 12.15 -5.15 20.34
C ASN A 46 10.92 -5.45 19.48
N SER A 47 10.54 -6.74 19.32
CA SER A 47 9.33 -7.14 18.61
C SER A 47 8.32 -7.87 19.48
N PHE A 48 7.03 -7.67 19.22
CA PHE A 48 5.93 -8.29 19.93
C PHE A 48 4.93 -8.92 18.96
N GLN A 49 4.61 -10.21 19.15
CA GLN A 49 3.59 -10.88 18.35
C GLN A 49 2.20 -10.73 18.97
N ILE A 50 1.28 -10.12 18.23
CA ILE A 50 -0.11 -9.88 18.65
C ILE A 50 -0.95 -11.12 18.30
N GLY A 51 -1.25 -11.93 19.33
CA GLY A 51 -2.08 -13.14 19.15
C GLY A 51 -1.39 -14.24 18.34
N ASN A 52 -2.19 -15.13 17.83
CA ASN A 52 -1.75 -16.28 17.03
C ASN A 52 -2.75 -16.56 15.87
N GLY A 53 -2.48 -17.61 15.09
CA GLY A 53 -3.33 -17.97 13.95
C GLY A 53 -4.76 -18.37 14.34
N LEU A 54 -4.98 -18.92 15.53
CA LEU A 54 -6.33 -19.25 16.02
C LEU A 54 -7.10 -17.99 16.40
N ASP A 55 -6.45 -17.06 17.12
CA ASP A 55 -7.03 -15.74 17.46
C ASP A 55 -7.51 -15.02 16.18
N TRP A 56 -6.66 -15.03 15.14
CA TRP A 56 -7.00 -14.46 13.85
C TRP A 56 -8.22 -15.11 13.20
N LYS A 57 -8.26 -16.48 13.16
CA LYS A 57 -9.38 -17.21 12.56
C LYS A 57 -10.70 -16.92 13.26
N ILE A 58 -10.69 -16.91 14.58
CA ILE A 58 -11.87 -16.61 15.41
C ILE A 58 -12.33 -15.17 15.15
N HIS A 59 -11.42 -14.20 15.19
CA HIS A 59 -11.72 -12.80 14.91
C HIS A 59 -12.30 -12.63 13.51
N ALA A 60 -11.67 -13.22 12.50
CA ALA A 60 -12.12 -13.17 11.11
C ALA A 60 -13.54 -13.76 10.93
N LEU A 61 -13.83 -14.88 11.59
CA LEU A 61 -15.17 -15.49 11.58
C LEU A 61 -16.19 -14.56 12.23
N LEU A 62 -15.92 -14.08 13.45
CA LEU A 62 -16.81 -13.19 14.18
C LEU A 62 -17.04 -11.87 13.43
N SER A 63 -16.01 -11.30 12.80
CA SER A 63 -16.12 -10.10 11.97
C SER A 63 -17.06 -10.31 10.79
N ARG A 64 -17.00 -11.49 10.14
CA ARG A 64 -17.88 -11.82 9.00
C ARG A 64 -19.31 -12.07 9.43
N VAL A 65 -19.52 -12.79 10.52
CA VAL A 65 -20.86 -13.13 11.02
C VAL A 65 -21.54 -11.91 11.64
N LEU A 66 -20.85 -11.22 12.54
CA LEU A 66 -21.40 -10.10 13.33
C LEU A 66 -21.20 -8.74 12.66
N GLY A 67 -20.40 -8.64 11.60
CA GLY A 67 -20.20 -7.39 10.85
C GLY A 67 -19.36 -6.32 11.55
N LYS A 68 -18.73 -6.64 12.70
CA LYS A 68 -17.96 -5.69 13.52
C LYS A 68 -16.47 -6.02 13.48
N GLN A 69 -15.75 -5.45 12.53
CA GLN A 69 -14.31 -5.61 12.42
C GLN A 69 -13.58 -4.75 13.47
N GLY A 70 -12.54 -5.30 14.09
CA GLY A 70 -11.75 -4.58 15.09
C GLY A 70 -12.30 -4.62 16.52
N TYR A 71 -13.31 -5.47 16.81
CA TYR A 71 -13.94 -5.58 18.14
C TYR A 71 -13.59 -6.86 18.91
N PHE A 72 -12.90 -7.77 18.27
CA PHE A 72 -12.54 -9.07 18.87
C PHE A 72 -11.07 -9.10 19.28
N SER A 73 -10.45 -10.27 19.47
CA SER A 73 -9.04 -10.43 19.92
C SER A 73 -8.70 -9.75 21.26
N ARG A 74 -9.66 -9.72 22.21
CA ARG A 74 -9.50 -9.01 23.50
C ARG A 74 -8.27 -9.47 24.26
N ARG A 75 -8.01 -10.80 24.36
CA ARG A 75 -6.86 -11.36 25.10
C ARG A 75 -5.53 -10.98 24.46
N ALA A 76 -5.45 -11.03 23.11
CA ALA A 76 -4.25 -10.64 22.38
C ALA A 76 -3.96 -9.15 22.56
N THR A 77 -5.00 -8.30 22.48
CA THR A 77 -4.86 -6.86 22.74
C THR A 77 -4.48 -6.57 24.18
N GLN A 78 -5.04 -7.28 25.18
CA GLN A 78 -4.64 -7.10 26.58
C GLN A 78 -3.14 -7.34 26.79
N LYS A 79 -2.58 -8.39 26.16
CA LYS A 79 -1.13 -8.66 26.23
C LYS A 79 -0.31 -7.57 25.54
N LEU A 80 -0.80 -7.03 24.42
CA LEU A 80 -0.17 -5.88 23.76
C LEU A 80 -0.15 -4.67 24.69
N LEU A 81 -1.27 -4.35 25.37
CA LEU A 81 -1.34 -3.22 26.30
C LEU A 81 -0.37 -3.40 27.48
N SER A 82 -0.26 -4.61 28.05
CA SER A 82 0.76 -4.90 29.07
C SER A 82 2.18 -4.70 28.54
N TYR A 83 2.46 -5.12 27.31
CA TYR A 83 3.76 -4.84 26.68
C TYR A 83 3.99 -3.33 26.47
N MET A 84 2.95 -2.56 26.13
CA MET A 84 3.04 -1.09 26.05
C MET A 84 3.31 -0.47 27.42
N ASP A 85 2.74 -1.04 28.52
CA ASP A 85 3.05 -0.60 29.88
C ASP A 85 4.52 -0.83 30.25
N ASP A 86 5.12 -1.95 29.79
CA ASP A 86 6.53 -2.26 30.02
C ASP A 86 7.48 -1.32 29.27
N ILE A 87 7.20 -1.05 28.00
CA ILE A 87 8.09 -0.23 27.15
C ILE A 87 7.85 1.26 27.28
N GLN A 88 6.65 1.71 27.67
CA GLN A 88 6.24 3.10 27.78
C GLN A 88 6.59 3.90 26.50
N PRO A 89 5.93 3.66 25.36
CA PRO A 89 6.24 4.32 24.12
C PRO A 89 5.84 5.81 24.17
N ASP A 90 6.72 6.68 23.71
CA ASP A 90 6.42 8.11 23.53
C ASP A 90 5.44 8.31 22.37
N ILE A 91 5.56 7.49 21.32
CA ILE A 91 4.75 7.54 20.11
C ILE A 91 4.28 6.12 19.75
N VAL A 92 3.00 5.99 19.44
CA VAL A 92 2.46 4.79 18.80
C VAL A 92 2.15 5.10 17.33
N HIS A 93 2.83 4.40 16.44
CA HIS A 93 2.63 4.54 14.99
C HIS A 93 1.77 3.40 14.46
N LEU A 94 0.56 3.75 14.04
CA LEU A 94 -0.45 2.82 13.54
C LEU A 94 -0.35 2.69 12.01
N HIS A 95 -0.40 1.45 11.52
CA HIS A 95 -0.47 1.14 10.10
C HIS A 95 -1.79 0.42 9.78
N ASN A 96 -1.76 -0.79 9.20
CA ASN A 96 -2.98 -1.53 8.85
C ASN A 96 -3.66 -2.16 10.07
N LEU A 97 -4.76 -1.56 10.53
CA LEU A 97 -5.51 -2.00 11.70
C LEU A 97 -6.62 -3.02 11.40
N HIS A 98 -6.96 -3.23 10.13
CA HIS A 98 -8.14 -3.98 9.69
C HIS A 98 -7.97 -5.49 9.53
N ASN A 99 -6.83 -6.07 9.88
CA ASN A 99 -6.52 -7.48 9.60
C ASN A 99 -6.96 -8.49 10.69
N ASN A 100 -8.01 -8.19 11.44
CA ASN A 100 -8.61 -9.10 12.44
C ASN A 100 -7.65 -9.55 13.55
N TYR A 101 -6.88 -8.68 14.15
CA TYR A 101 -5.89 -9.00 15.17
C TYR A 101 -5.94 -8.13 16.42
N LEU A 102 -6.65 -6.99 16.39
CA LEU A 102 -6.75 -6.03 17.48
C LEU A 102 -8.20 -5.83 17.93
N ASN A 103 -8.39 -5.55 19.22
CA ASN A 103 -9.57 -4.94 19.76
C ASN A 103 -9.35 -3.42 19.83
N LEU A 104 -9.85 -2.71 18.84
CA LEU A 104 -9.62 -1.27 18.69
C LEU A 104 -10.22 -0.44 19.81
N PRO A 105 -11.44 -0.72 20.32
CA PRO A 105 -11.97 -0.02 21.50
C PRO A 105 -11.02 -0.06 22.70
N MET A 106 -10.34 -1.18 22.95
CA MET A 106 -9.37 -1.30 24.04
C MET A 106 -8.11 -0.51 23.75
N LEU A 107 -7.57 -0.61 22.52
CA LEU A 107 -6.36 0.10 22.11
C LEU A 107 -6.55 1.61 22.21
N PHE A 108 -7.62 2.16 21.60
CA PHE A 108 -7.85 3.61 21.58
C PHE A 108 -8.16 4.16 22.98
N ARG A 109 -8.85 3.41 23.83
CA ARG A 109 -9.03 3.79 25.24
C ARG A 109 -7.67 3.90 25.96
N TYR A 110 -6.79 2.94 25.79
CA TYR A 110 -5.45 2.98 26.35
C TYR A 110 -4.67 4.21 25.89
N LEU A 111 -4.68 4.47 24.57
CA LEU A 111 -3.98 5.63 23.98
C LEU A 111 -4.52 6.96 24.53
N GLU A 112 -5.82 7.07 24.72
CA GLU A 112 -6.51 8.22 25.32
C GLU A 112 -6.12 8.40 26.80
N GLU A 113 -6.24 7.33 27.63
CA GLU A 113 -5.95 7.35 29.06
C GLU A 113 -4.48 7.72 29.36
N HIS A 114 -3.55 7.22 28.53
CA HIS A 114 -2.11 7.51 28.66
C HIS A 114 -1.65 8.76 27.92
N ARG A 115 -2.55 9.45 27.21
CA ARG A 115 -2.25 10.64 26.37
C ARG A 115 -1.09 10.37 25.41
N THR A 116 -1.01 9.17 24.86
CA THR A 116 0.08 8.79 23.96
C THR A 116 -0.03 9.51 22.63
N ALA A 117 1.07 10.08 22.13
CA ALA A 117 1.12 10.65 20.79
C ALA A 117 0.92 9.55 19.72
N VAL A 118 0.12 9.80 18.72
CA VAL A 118 -0.23 8.80 17.69
C VAL A 118 0.10 9.35 16.30
N ALA A 119 0.86 8.57 15.54
CA ALA A 119 0.96 8.69 14.10
C ALA A 119 0.13 7.59 13.44
N VAL A 120 -0.56 7.88 12.33
CA VAL A 120 -1.22 6.87 11.52
C VAL A 120 -0.83 7.02 10.06
N THR A 121 -0.26 5.97 9.47
CA THR A 121 0.03 5.93 8.03
C THR A 121 -1.10 5.22 7.29
N LEU A 122 -1.69 5.92 6.35
CA LEU A 122 -2.83 5.44 5.55
C LEU A 122 -2.32 4.69 4.31
N HIS A 123 -2.14 3.37 4.45
CA HIS A 123 -1.82 2.49 3.32
C HIS A 123 -3.04 2.14 2.47
N ASP A 124 -4.23 2.40 3.00
CA ASP A 124 -5.54 2.27 2.34
C ASP A 124 -6.55 3.21 2.99
N CYS A 125 -7.81 3.17 2.55
CA CYS A 125 -8.87 4.07 3.01
C CYS A 125 -9.58 3.59 4.28
N TRP A 126 -9.17 2.47 4.89
CA TRP A 126 -9.95 1.87 5.98
C TRP A 126 -10.08 2.74 7.23
N CYS A 127 -9.07 3.53 7.56
CA CYS A 127 -9.09 4.36 8.76
C CYS A 127 -10.20 5.43 8.73
N PHE A 128 -10.56 5.93 7.55
CA PHE A 128 -11.55 6.99 7.39
C PHE A 128 -12.85 6.55 6.70
N THR A 129 -13.02 5.27 6.38
CA THR A 129 -14.27 4.69 5.88
C THR A 129 -14.94 3.81 6.93
N GLY A 130 -16.19 3.43 6.74
CA GLY A 130 -16.85 2.48 7.65
C GLY A 130 -16.16 1.12 7.68
N LYS A 131 -15.78 0.57 6.52
CA LYS A 131 -15.16 -0.77 6.42
C LYS A 131 -14.31 -0.99 5.17
N CYS A 132 -14.36 -0.09 4.19
CA CYS A 132 -13.71 -0.28 2.91
C CYS A 132 -12.21 0.05 3.00
N THR A 133 -11.36 -0.79 2.40
CA THR A 133 -9.96 -0.46 2.13
C THR A 133 -9.83 0.40 0.88
N HIS A 134 -10.79 0.27 -0.05
CA HIS A 134 -10.95 1.09 -1.24
C HIS A 134 -12.43 1.29 -1.52
N TYR A 135 -12.82 2.42 -2.08
CA TYR A 135 -14.22 2.79 -2.31
C TYR A 135 -14.52 3.17 -3.76
N ILE A 136 -13.50 3.35 -4.60
CA ILE A 136 -13.61 3.84 -5.98
C ILE A 136 -14.44 2.91 -6.87
N GLU A 137 -14.20 1.59 -6.83
CA GLU A 137 -14.95 0.61 -7.64
C GLU A 137 -16.47 0.69 -7.45
N ASN A 138 -16.91 1.14 -6.27
CA ASN A 138 -18.33 1.28 -5.96
C ASN A 138 -18.81 2.72 -6.14
N SER A 139 -17.97 3.64 -6.62
CA SER A 139 -18.24 5.07 -6.74
C SER A 139 -18.91 5.65 -5.47
N CYS A 140 -18.44 5.20 -4.29
CA CYS A 140 -19.08 5.46 -3.01
C CYS A 140 -18.44 6.64 -2.29
N GLN A 141 -19.15 7.75 -2.13
CA GLN A 141 -18.69 8.94 -1.41
C GLN A 141 -19.27 9.05 0.02
N ARG A 142 -19.99 8.02 0.52
CA ARG A 142 -20.67 8.05 1.81
C ARG A 142 -19.74 8.20 3.00
N TRP A 143 -18.48 7.84 2.86
CA TRP A 143 -17.46 7.97 3.91
C TRP A 143 -17.20 9.42 4.34
N GLN A 144 -17.55 10.40 3.50
CA GLN A 144 -17.38 11.83 3.81
C GLN A 144 -18.34 12.30 4.91
N ASP A 145 -19.59 11.82 4.90
CA ASP A 145 -20.63 12.23 5.82
C ASP A 145 -21.07 11.09 6.75
N HIS A 146 -21.59 10.02 6.17
CA HIS A 146 -22.12 8.88 6.90
C HIS A 146 -22.06 7.62 6.02
N CYS A 147 -21.44 6.57 6.49
CA CYS A 147 -21.58 5.24 5.89
C CYS A 147 -22.96 4.65 6.20
N GLY A 148 -23.31 3.54 5.58
CA GLY A 148 -24.57 2.81 5.76
C GLY A 148 -25.08 2.30 4.42
N LYS A 149 -25.93 1.27 4.43
CA LYS A 149 -26.39 0.55 3.22
C LYS A 149 -25.21 0.26 2.26
N CYS A 150 -24.15 -0.34 2.83
CA CYS A 150 -22.83 -0.45 2.18
C CYS A 150 -22.87 -1.30 0.91
N PRO A 151 -22.55 -0.74 -0.27
CA PRO A 151 -22.51 -1.51 -1.53
C PRO A 151 -21.43 -2.61 -1.50
N ALA A 152 -20.33 -2.37 -0.76
CA ALA A 152 -19.24 -3.32 -0.57
C ALA A 152 -19.43 -4.27 0.64
N ARG A 153 -20.66 -4.43 1.16
CA ARG A 153 -20.91 -5.26 2.35
C ARG A 153 -20.37 -6.70 2.20
N LYS A 154 -20.49 -7.27 1.02
CA LYS A 154 -20.08 -8.66 0.72
C LYS A 154 -18.70 -8.78 0.05
N SER A 155 -17.96 -7.67 -0.14
CA SER A 155 -16.63 -7.64 -0.75
C SER A 155 -15.58 -7.12 0.24
N GLY A 156 -14.30 -7.33 -0.05
CA GLY A 156 -13.20 -6.91 0.81
C GLY A 156 -13.34 -7.43 2.25
N ASN A 157 -13.49 -6.53 3.20
CA ASN A 157 -13.77 -6.84 4.61
C ASN A 157 -15.23 -7.29 4.77
N LYS A 158 -15.54 -8.53 4.36
CA LYS A 158 -16.91 -9.06 4.23
C LYS A 158 -17.68 -9.07 5.54
N SER A 159 -18.97 -8.68 5.46
CA SER A 159 -19.98 -8.96 6.48
C SER A 159 -21.13 -9.75 5.85
N TRP A 160 -21.46 -10.90 6.44
CA TRP A 160 -22.43 -11.81 5.81
C TRP A 160 -23.88 -11.37 6.07
N PHE A 161 -24.20 -10.96 7.30
CA PHE A 161 -25.58 -10.74 7.73
C PHE A 161 -25.88 -9.27 8.00
N PHE A 162 -24.99 -8.55 8.68
CA PHE A 162 -25.27 -7.22 9.21
C PHE A 162 -24.46 -6.14 8.48
N ASP A 163 -25.00 -4.95 8.38
CA ASP A 163 -24.29 -3.77 7.92
C ASP A 163 -24.11 -2.80 9.08
N PHE A 164 -22.91 -2.78 9.65
CA PHE A 164 -22.52 -1.83 10.69
C PHE A 164 -21.57 -0.75 10.18
N SER A 165 -21.53 -0.53 8.85
CA SER A 165 -20.58 0.44 8.27
C SER A 165 -20.76 1.85 8.82
N GLU A 166 -21.98 2.27 9.15
CA GLU A 166 -22.28 3.56 9.77
C GLU A 166 -21.71 3.63 11.20
N SER A 167 -22.08 2.69 12.07
CA SER A 167 -21.57 2.68 13.44
C SER A 167 -20.06 2.51 13.52
N LEU A 168 -19.46 1.74 12.60
CA LEU A 168 -18.00 1.60 12.51
C LEU A 168 -17.31 2.90 12.13
N LEU A 169 -17.91 3.72 11.25
CA LEU A 169 -17.38 5.04 10.92
C LEU A 169 -17.48 5.98 12.13
N MET A 170 -18.62 6.00 12.80
CA MET A 170 -18.84 6.82 14.01
C MET A 170 -17.88 6.43 15.15
N ASP A 171 -17.67 5.13 15.36
CA ASP A 171 -16.74 4.65 16.37
C ASP A 171 -15.30 5.07 16.05
N LYS A 172 -14.86 4.97 14.79
CA LYS A 172 -13.55 5.47 14.35
C LYS A 172 -13.43 6.99 14.53
N ALA A 173 -14.47 7.75 14.17
CA ALA A 173 -14.48 9.18 14.39
C ALA A 173 -14.26 9.52 15.86
N LYS A 174 -14.94 8.81 16.77
CA LYS A 174 -14.76 8.95 18.21
C LYS A 174 -13.35 8.58 18.66
N TRP A 175 -12.81 7.44 18.20
CA TRP A 175 -11.49 6.97 18.60
C TRP A 175 -10.38 7.94 18.16
N PHE A 176 -10.38 8.37 16.90
CA PHE A 176 -9.36 9.31 16.42
C PHE A 176 -9.49 10.70 17.03
N SER A 177 -10.73 11.17 17.30
CA SER A 177 -10.94 12.47 17.93
C SER A 177 -10.60 12.50 19.44
N SER A 178 -10.48 11.33 20.10
CA SER A 178 -10.03 11.28 21.50
C SER A 178 -8.50 11.39 21.65
N ILE A 179 -7.75 11.30 20.56
CA ILE A 179 -6.28 11.41 20.56
C ILE A 179 -5.88 12.89 20.47
N ASN A 180 -5.27 13.40 21.52
CA ASN A 180 -4.87 14.82 21.60
C ASN A 180 -3.77 15.20 20.61
N SER A 181 -2.78 14.33 20.40
CA SER A 181 -1.65 14.54 19.51
C SER A 181 -1.67 13.47 18.41
N LEU A 182 -2.42 13.75 17.32
CA LEU A 182 -2.61 12.84 16.19
C LEU A 182 -2.00 13.41 14.92
N ALA A 183 -1.07 12.66 14.31
CA ALA A 183 -0.62 12.90 12.94
C ALA A 183 -1.18 11.85 11.99
N VAL A 184 -1.75 12.30 10.89
CA VAL A 184 -2.25 11.46 9.79
C VAL A 184 -1.31 11.62 8.61
N ILE A 185 -0.75 10.50 8.13
CA ILE A 185 0.22 10.45 7.04
C ILE A 185 -0.42 9.71 5.88
N GLY A 186 -0.72 10.42 4.79
CA GLY A 186 -1.15 9.80 3.54
C GLY A 186 0.05 9.39 2.70
N VAL A 187 0.02 8.20 2.13
CA VAL A 187 1.10 7.69 1.25
C VAL A 187 1.04 8.24 -0.17
N SER A 188 0.07 9.11 -0.46
CA SER A 188 -0.09 9.90 -1.68
C SER A 188 -0.86 11.18 -1.36
N LYS A 189 -0.81 12.17 -2.25
CA LYS A 189 -1.64 13.39 -2.11
C LYS A 189 -3.11 13.03 -2.13
N TRP A 190 -3.51 12.13 -3.05
CA TRP A 190 -4.87 11.67 -3.18
C TRP A 190 -5.45 11.19 -1.84
N VAL A 191 -4.83 10.21 -1.17
CA VAL A 191 -5.33 9.71 0.12
C VAL A 191 -5.18 10.72 1.26
N THR A 192 -4.23 11.65 1.17
CA THR A 192 -4.07 12.75 2.13
C THR A 192 -5.22 13.75 2.03
N GLU A 193 -5.61 14.11 0.82
CA GLU A 193 -6.74 15.01 0.54
C GLU A 193 -8.07 14.39 0.98
N ASP A 194 -8.25 13.09 0.72
CA ASP A 194 -9.40 12.35 1.23
C ASP A 194 -9.45 12.34 2.76
N ALA A 195 -8.33 12.06 3.41
CA ALA A 195 -8.22 12.09 4.87
C ALA A 195 -8.59 13.47 5.45
N ALA A 196 -8.15 14.55 4.80
CA ALA A 196 -8.46 15.92 5.21
C ALA A 196 -9.93 16.31 5.05
N GLN A 197 -10.70 15.56 4.24
CA GLN A 197 -12.14 15.74 4.05
C GLN A 197 -12.98 14.73 4.85
N SER A 198 -12.34 13.83 5.59
CA SER A 198 -12.97 12.72 6.31
C SER A 198 -13.14 12.98 7.80
N ILE A 199 -13.48 11.93 8.54
CA ILE A 199 -13.49 11.92 10.02
C ILE A 199 -12.13 12.26 10.64
N LEU A 200 -11.02 12.23 9.87
CA LEU A 200 -9.66 12.54 10.31
C LEU A 200 -9.30 14.03 10.15
N LYS A 201 -10.18 14.86 9.59
CA LYS A 201 -9.93 16.28 9.27
C LYS A 201 -9.44 17.15 10.43
N ASN A 202 -9.74 16.76 11.67
CA ASN A 202 -9.35 17.48 12.88
C ASN A 202 -8.05 16.96 13.52
N ALA A 203 -7.29 16.09 12.84
CA ALA A 203 -5.99 15.66 13.32
C ALA A 203 -5.04 16.87 13.47
N SER A 204 -4.13 16.80 14.45
CA SER A 204 -3.17 17.89 14.72
C SER A 204 -2.23 18.16 13.54
N LEU A 205 -2.01 17.15 12.71
CA LEU A 205 -1.22 17.23 11.49
C LEU A 205 -1.78 16.25 10.45
N ILE A 206 -1.95 16.71 9.21
CA ILE A 206 -2.24 15.85 8.05
C ILE A 206 -1.18 16.15 6.99
N GLN A 207 -0.39 15.15 6.61
CA GLN A 207 0.75 15.35 5.71
C GLN A 207 0.90 14.17 4.75
N CYS A 208 1.30 14.47 3.50
CA CYS A 208 1.67 13.45 2.52
C CYS A 208 3.15 13.08 2.69
N ILE A 209 3.43 11.78 2.83
CA ILE A 209 4.76 11.20 2.69
C ILE A 209 4.62 9.99 1.77
N TYR A 210 5.17 10.11 0.56
CA TYR A 210 5.16 8.97 -0.38
C TYR A 210 5.89 7.77 0.21
N ASN A 211 5.40 6.57 -0.06
CA ASN A 211 6.19 5.37 0.18
C ASN A 211 7.52 5.47 -0.59
N TRP A 212 8.57 4.93 -0.02
CA TRP A 212 9.89 4.91 -0.63
C TRP A 212 10.16 3.61 -1.38
N ILE A 213 11.14 3.67 -2.26
CA ILE A 213 11.67 2.53 -3.01
C ILE A 213 13.16 2.41 -2.67
N ASP A 214 13.65 1.19 -2.52
CA ASP A 214 15.08 0.93 -2.49
C ASP A 214 15.66 1.18 -3.89
N LEU A 215 16.22 2.37 -4.08
CA LEU A 215 16.73 2.84 -5.37
C LEU A 215 18.05 2.18 -5.77
N GLU A 216 18.75 1.52 -4.85
CA GLU A 216 19.93 0.71 -5.16
C GLU A 216 19.53 -0.66 -5.71
N GLN A 217 18.46 -1.23 -5.19
CA GLN A 217 17.91 -2.50 -5.65
C GLN A 217 17.10 -2.33 -6.94
N PHE A 218 16.17 -1.36 -6.97
CA PHE A 218 15.36 -1.05 -8.15
C PHE A 218 16.05 0.05 -8.97
N ARG A 219 16.82 -0.35 -9.96
CA ARG A 219 17.57 0.55 -10.84
C ARG A 219 17.67 0.00 -12.25
N PRO A 220 17.94 0.86 -13.26
CA PRO A 220 18.26 0.41 -14.58
C PRO A 220 19.48 -0.53 -14.55
N CYS A 221 19.40 -1.65 -15.24
CA CYS A 221 20.51 -2.58 -15.38
C CYS A 221 20.49 -3.26 -16.75
N ASN A 222 21.64 -3.83 -17.15
CA ASN A 222 21.70 -4.64 -18.36
C ASN A 222 21.04 -6.01 -18.13
N CYS A 223 19.92 -6.25 -18.82
CA CYS A 223 19.13 -7.47 -18.72
C CYS A 223 19.16 -8.30 -20.01
N GLN A 224 20.13 -8.09 -20.91
CA GLN A 224 20.22 -8.80 -22.20
C GLN A 224 20.24 -10.33 -22.00
N LYS A 225 21.08 -10.81 -21.10
CA LYS A 225 21.14 -12.24 -20.78
C LYS A 225 19.81 -12.80 -20.27
N LEU A 226 19.11 -12.08 -19.40
CA LEU A 226 17.81 -12.52 -18.89
C LEU A 226 16.75 -12.59 -20.01
N ARG A 227 16.76 -11.64 -20.95
CA ARG A 227 15.90 -11.70 -22.14
C ARG A 227 16.20 -12.92 -23.02
N GLU A 228 17.47 -13.24 -23.21
CA GLU A 228 17.90 -14.42 -23.96
C GLU A 228 17.48 -15.72 -23.27
N ASP A 229 17.77 -15.85 -21.98
CA ASP A 229 17.43 -17.03 -21.15
C ASP A 229 15.91 -17.29 -21.12
N LEU A 230 15.08 -16.25 -21.19
CA LEU A 230 13.61 -16.34 -21.24
C LEU A 230 13.05 -16.50 -22.67
N GLY A 231 13.90 -16.46 -23.70
CA GLY A 231 13.47 -16.54 -25.11
C GLY A 231 12.84 -15.25 -25.65
N PHE A 232 13.17 -14.11 -25.07
CA PHE A 232 12.61 -12.79 -25.44
C PHE A 232 13.60 -11.91 -26.24
N ALA A 233 14.67 -12.50 -26.75
CA ALA A 233 15.62 -11.77 -27.61
C ALA A 233 14.89 -11.10 -28.79
N GLY A 234 15.12 -9.80 -29.00
CA GLY A 234 14.48 -9.02 -30.06
C GLY A 234 13.00 -8.72 -29.86
N LYS A 235 12.35 -9.14 -28.77
CA LYS A 235 10.95 -8.83 -28.48
C LYS A 235 10.83 -7.50 -27.73
N PHE A 236 9.73 -6.78 -27.97
CA PHE A 236 9.30 -5.66 -27.13
C PHE A 236 8.49 -6.20 -25.95
N ILE A 237 8.97 -5.98 -24.71
CA ILE A 237 8.40 -6.59 -23.50
C ILE A 237 7.42 -5.65 -22.83
N VAL A 238 6.16 -6.12 -22.71
CA VAL A 238 5.07 -5.47 -21.96
C VAL A 238 4.91 -6.20 -20.64
N LEU A 239 5.21 -5.54 -19.52
CA LEU A 239 5.23 -6.14 -18.19
C LEU A 239 4.01 -5.73 -17.38
N GLY A 240 3.35 -6.69 -16.75
CA GLY A 240 2.39 -6.48 -15.68
C GLY A 240 2.83 -7.20 -14.40
N ILE A 241 2.64 -6.57 -13.25
CA ILE A 241 2.96 -7.18 -11.94
C ILE A 241 1.82 -6.97 -10.96
N ALA A 242 1.36 -8.06 -10.34
CA ALA A 242 0.37 -8.03 -9.27
C ALA A 242 0.70 -9.11 -8.24
N MET A 243 0.34 -8.90 -6.97
CA MET A 243 0.47 -9.96 -5.97
C MET A 243 -0.36 -11.19 -6.35
N ARG A 244 -1.56 -10.94 -6.86
CA ARG A 244 -2.48 -11.96 -7.41
C ARG A 244 -3.29 -11.36 -8.54
N TRP A 245 -3.38 -12.08 -9.65
CA TRP A 245 -4.15 -11.66 -10.80
C TRP A 245 -5.64 -11.87 -10.59
N THR A 246 -6.40 -10.79 -10.69
CA THR A 246 -7.86 -10.74 -10.54
C THR A 246 -8.44 -9.77 -11.57
N PRO A 247 -9.76 -9.75 -11.80
CA PRO A 247 -10.39 -8.73 -12.64
C PRO A 247 -10.05 -7.29 -12.19
N GLN A 248 -9.97 -7.03 -10.86
CA GLN A 248 -9.62 -5.72 -10.30
C GLN A 248 -8.18 -5.30 -10.60
N LYS A 249 -7.28 -6.27 -10.85
CA LYS A 249 -5.91 -6.03 -11.29
C LYS A 249 -5.77 -5.99 -12.82
N GLY A 250 -6.89 -6.00 -13.54
CA GLY A 250 -6.96 -5.78 -14.98
C GLY A 250 -6.47 -6.95 -15.84
N ILE A 251 -6.55 -8.20 -15.35
CA ILE A 251 -6.15 -9.39 -16.15
C ILE A 251 -6.84 -9.43 -17.52
N HIS A 252 -8.10 -9.00 -17.60
CA HIS A 252 -8.88 -8.95 -18.84
C HIS A 252 -8.30 -7.94 -19.86
N ILE A 253 -7.70 -6.84 -19.38
CA ILE A 253 -7.01 -5.86 -20.26
C ILE A 253 -5.78 -6.52 -20.90
N PHE A 254 -5.00 -7.28 -20.13
CA PHE A 254 -3.83 -8.00 -20.66
C PHE A 254 -4.22 -9.08 -21.65
N HIS A 255 -5.32 -9.79 -21.43
CA HIS A 255 -5.83 -10.76 -22.40
C HIS A 255 -6.21 -10.08 -23.72
N ALA A 256 -6.96 -9.00 -23.67
CA ALA A 256 -7.32 -8.25 -24.87
C ALA A 256 -6.11 -7.58 -25.56
N LEU A 257 -5.13 -7.09 -24.80
CA LEU A 257 -3.84 -6.59 -25.35
C LEU A 257 -3.07 -7.69 -26.08
N ALA A 258 -3.13 -8.93 -25.63
CA ALA A 258 -2.44 -10.05 -26.29
C ALA A 258 -3.01 -10.39 -27.67
N ASP A 259 -4.29 -10.04 -27.91
CA ASP A 259 -4.90 -10.16 -29.24
C ASP A 259 -4.59 -8.99 -30.16
N LEU A 260 -4.37 -7.79 -29.58
CA LEU A 260 -4.19 -6.53 -30.33
C LEU A 260 -2.72 -6.22 -30.66
N LEU A 261 -1.79 -6.61 -29.79
CA LEU A 261 -0.38 -6.27 -29.97
C LEU A 261 0.29 -7.11 -31.06
N PRO A 262 1.25 -6.52 -31.81
CA PRO A 262 2.00 -7.23 -32.85
C PRO A 262 2.80 -8.43 -32.32
N GLU A 263 3.13 -9.36 -33.19
CA GLU A 263 3.84 -10.62 -32.89
C GLU A 263 5.24 -10.40 -32.23
N ASP A 264 5.88 -9.27 -32.48
CA ASP A 264 7.16 -8.89 -31.89
C ASP A 264 7.03 -8.29 -30.48
N CYS A 265 5.80 -8.17 -29.95
CA CYS A 265 5.52 -7.82 -28.56
C CYS A 265 5.31 -9.09 -27.73
N GLN A 266 5.88 -9.11 -26.51
CA GLN A 266 5.71 -10.18 -25.56
C GLN A 266 5.12 -9.63 -24.25
N ILE A 267 3.93 -10.07 -23.89
CA ILE A 267 3.35 -9.77 -22.56
C ILE A 267 3.92 -10.75 -21.54
N VAL A 268 4.38 -10.22 -20.42
CA VAL A 268 4.89 -10.98 -19.28
C VAL A 268 4.13 -10.56 -18.03
N LEU A 269 3.50 -11.52 -17.35
CA LEU A 269 2.76 -11.30 -16.12
C LEU A 269 3.47 -11.99 -14.95
N VAL A 270 3.83 -11.20 -13.93
CA VAL A 270 4.42 -11.67 -12.68
C VAL A 270 3.36 -11.62 -11.57
N GLY A 271 3.27 -12.68 -10.77
CA GLY A 271 2.36 -12.80 -9.64
C GLY A 271 1.58 -14.10 -9.62
N ASP A 272 0.79 -14.29 -8.56
CA ASP A 272 -0.06 -15.48 -8.40
C ASP A 272 -1.20 -15.47 -9.42
N ASP A 273 -1.16 -16.41 -10.34
CA ASP A 273 -2.13 -16.61 -11.42
C ASP A 273 -3.14 -17.75 -11.16
N SER A 274 -3.21 -18.24 -9.93
CA SER A 274 -4.09 -19.35 -9.53
C SER A 274 -5.58 -19.08 -9.72
N LEU A 275 -5.99 -17.82 -9.79
CA LEU A 275 -7.37 -17.39 -10.03
C LEU A 275 -7.65 -17.06 -11.51
N VAL A 276 -6.66 -17.17 -12.39
CA VAL A 276 -6.86 -16.97 -13.84
C VAL A 276 -7.41 -18.26 -14.41
N ALA A 277 -8.72 -18.27 -14.68
CA ALA A 277 -9.45 -19.46 -15.10
C ALA A 277 -8.95 -20.00 -16.47
N GLU A 278 -8.64 -19.08 -17.39
CA GLU A 278 -8.14 -19.41 -18.73
C GLU A 278 -6.90 -18.55 -19.03
N LYS A 279 -5.78 -19.21 -19.27
CA LYS A 279 -4.51 -18.55 -19.59
C LYS A 279 -4.40 -18.28 -21.08
N HIS A 280 -4.10 -17.04 -21.43
CA HIS A 280 -3.94 -16.65 -22.82
C HIS A 280 -2.60 -17.18 -23.39
N PRO A 281 -2.58 -17.87 -24.57
CA PRO A 281 -1.38 -18.53 -25.09
C PRO A 281 -0.22 -17.58 -25.45
N LYS A 282 -0.51 -16.32 -25.81
CA LYS A 282 0.49 -15.31 -26.14
C LYS A 282 1.07 -14.59 -24.90
N ILE A 283 0.59 -14.92 -23.70
CA ILE A 283 1.06 -14.32 -22.45
C ILE A 283 2.01 -15.28 -21.73
N LYS A 284 3.17 -14.78 -21.34
CA LYS A 284 4.07 -15.49 -20.43
C LYS A 284 3.68 -15.21 -18.98
N TYR A 285 3.19 -16.22 -18.29
CA TYR A 285 2.94 -16.19 -16.85
C TYR A 285 4.21 -16.63 -16.12
N ALA A 286 4.87 -15.72 -15.42
CA ALA A 286 6.13 -15.98 -14.73
C ALA A 286 5.94 -16.48 -13.29
N GLY A 287 4.68 -16.53 -12.80
CA GLY A 287 4.39 -16.88 -11.41
C GLY A 287 4.84 -15.83 -10.40
N THR A 288 4.81 -16.19 -9.11
CA THR A 288 5.22 -15.28 -8.03
C THR A 288 6.74 -15.23 -7.90
N ILE A 289 7.31 -14.03 -7.95
CA ILE A 289 8.75 -13.79 -7.76
C ILE A 289 8.95 -13.17 -6.38
N LEU A 290 9.56 -13.91 -5.45
CA LEU A 290 9.85 -13.45 -4.08
C LEU A 290 11.24 -12.83 -3.96
N ASN A 291 12.17 -13.19 -4.86
CA ASN A 291 13.49 -12.61 -4.89
C ASN A 291 13.44 -11.21 -5.51
N LEU A 292 13.74 -10.19 -4.70
CA LEU A 292 13.62 -8.78 -5.10
C LEU A 292 14.66 -8.39 -6.19
N ASP A 293 15.84 -8.99 -6.19
CA ASP A 293 16.85 -8.74 -7.26
C ASP A 293 16.36 -9.25 -8.61
N LEU A 294 15.72 -10.42 -8.61
CA LEU A 294 15.11 -10.95 -9.82
C LEU A 294 13.91 -10.09 -10.24
N LEU A 295 13.08 -9.66 -9.30
CA LEU A 295 11.94 -8.77 -9.56
C LEU A 295 12.40 -7.45 -10.18
N ALA A 296 13.46 -6.83 -9.64
CA ALA A 296 14.05 -5.61 -10.19
C ALA A 296 14.54 -5.82 -11.64
N LYS A 297 15.14 -6.98 -11.94
CA LYS A 297 15.53 -7.34 -13.30
C LYS A 297 14.33 -7.48 -14.25
N TYR A 298 13.19 -7.98 -13.78
CA TYR A 298 11.96 -8.02 -14.59
C TYR A 298 11.48 -6.63 -14.94
N TYR A 299 11.48 -5.69 -14.00
CA TYR A 299 11.20 -4.28 -14.31
C TYR A 299 12.22 -3.68 -15.29
N ALA A 300 13.51 -3.88 -15.02
CA ALA A 300 14.56 -3.30 -15.85
C ALA A 300 14.60 -3.88 -17.28
N MET A 301 14.28 -5.16 -17.48
CA MET A 301 14.21 -5.78 -18.79
C MET A 301 12.99 -5.35 -19.61
N ALA A 302 11.90 -4.90 -18.98
CA ALA A 302 10.69 -4.51 -19.67
C ALA A 302 10.89 -3.21 -20.48
N ASP A 303 10.23 -3.11 -21.62
CA ASP A 303 10.21 -1.90 -22.45
C ASP A 303 9.11 -0.95 -22.01
N VAL A 304 8.02 -1.50 -21.44
CA VAL A 304 6.92 -0.76 -20.83
C VAL A 304 6.31 -1.56 -19.69
N PHE A 305 5.96 -0.87 -18.61
CA PHE A 305 5.14 -1.40 -17.52
C PHE A 305 3.70 -0.95 -17.68
N VAL A 306 2.74 -1.88 -17.55
CA VAL A 306 1.30 -1.60 -17.67
C VAL A 306 0.61 -1.85 -16.35
N ASN A 307 -0.11 -0.84 -15.85
CA ASN A 307 -0.92 -0.94 -14.62
C ASN A 307 -2.36 -0.46 -14.87
N PRO A 308 -3.29 -1.35 -15.23
CA PRO A 308 -4.68 -1.01 -15.49
C PRO A 308 -5.54 -0.95 -14.21
N THR A 309 -4.93 -0.99 -13.03
CA THR A 309 -5.65 -0.96 -11.76
C THR A 309 -6.31 0.39 -11.53
N VAL A 310 -7.63 0.42 -11.33
CA VAL A 310 -8.41 1.66 -11.17
C VAL A 310 -8.28 2.31 -9.80
N GLN A 311 -7.75 1.59 -8.81
CA GLN A 311 -7.62 2.09 -7.42
C GLN A 311 -6.29 1.68 -6.81
N GLU A 312 -5.39 2.62 -6.69
CA GLU A 312 -4.10 2.47 -6.01
C GLU A 312 -3.98 3.59 -4.97
N THR A 313 -3.71 3.23 -3.71
CA THR A 313 -3.45 4.24 -2.68
C THR A 313 -2.08 4.88 -2.87
N PHE A 314 -1.12 4.13 -3.39
CA PHE A 314 0.18 4.61 -3.83
C PHE A 314 0.58 4.00 -5.18
N GLY A 315 0.70 2.67 -5.26
CA GLY A 315 1.14 1.97 -6.46
C GLY A 315 2.63 1.62 -6.43
N MET A 316 3.03 0.78 -5.46
CA MET A 316 4.42 0.33 -5.31
C MET A 316 5.00 -0.22 -6.62
N THR A 317 4.24 -1.03 -7.36
CA THR A 317 4.68 -1.61 -8.64
C THR A 317 4.98 -0.56 -9.70
N THR A 318 4.19 0.52 -9.74
CA THR A 318 4.43 1.67 -10.63
C THR A 318 5.72 2.41 -10.21
N ALA A 319 5.92 2.66 -8.93
CA ALA A 319 7.11 3.31 -8.42
C ALA A 319 8.39 2.48 -8.65
N GLU A 320 8.32 1.16 -8.48
CA GLU A 320 9.41 0.21 -8.78
C GLU A 320 9.76 0.20 -10.28
N ALA A 321 8.76 0.26 -11.17
CA ALA A 321 8.98 0.37 -12.62
C ALA A 321 9.71 1.66 -12.99
N LEU A 322 9.24 2.80 -12.45
CA LEU A 322 9.88 4.10 -12.67
C LEU A 322 11.34 4.11 -12.16
N ALA A 323 11.59 3.53 -10.99
CA ALA A 323 12.92 3.40 -10.41
C ALA A 323 13.86 2.58 -11.31
N CYS A 324 13.35 1.56 -12.01
CA CYS A 324 14.10 0.76 -12.99
C CYS A 324 14.23 1.39 -14.38
N GLY A 325 13.84 2.66 -14.53
CA GLY A 325 13.94 3.36 -15.81
C GLY A 325 12.91 2.90 -16.85
N THR A 326 11.80 2.29 -16.42
CA THR A 326 10.80 1.70 -17.30
C THR A 326 9.56 2.60 -17.38
N PRO A 327 9.19 3.07 -18.58
CA PRO A 327 8.01 3.89 -18.78
C PRO A 327 6.72 3.14 -18.46
N VAL A 328 5.70 3.90 -18.06
CA VAL A 328 4.45 3.34 -17.52
C VAL A 328 3.27 3.72 -18.40
N VAL A 329 2.39 2.76 -18.68
CA VAL A 329 1.04 3.02 -19.18
C VAL A 329 0.05 2.56 -18.12
N ALA A 330 -0.70 3.50 -17.54
CA ALA A 330 -1.54 3.18 -16.39
C ALA A 330 -2.88 3.93 -16.42
N TYR A 331 -3.85 3.42 -15.65
CA TYR A 331 -5.13 4.11 -15.47
C TYR A 331 -4.93 5.46 -14.77
N ASN A 332 -5.60 6.50 -15.30
CA ASN A 332 -5.59 7.86 -14.76
C ASN A 332 -6.56 7.95 -13.57
N GLY A 333 -6.16 7.44 -12.42
CA GLY A 333 -7.01 7.46 -11.24
C GLY A 333 -6.24 7.35 -9.95
N THR A 334 -6.86 7.84 -8.88
CA THR A 334 -6.31 7.79 -7.51
C THR A 334 -4.87 8.35 -7.43
N ALA A 335 -3.93 7.62 -6.87
CA ALA A 335 -2.54 8.06 -6.73
C ALA A 335 -1.69 7.93 -8.01
N THR A 336 -2.14 7.20 -9.03
CA THR A 336 -1.31 6.88 -10.20
C THR A 336 -0.79 8.11 -10.96
N PRO A 337 -1.60 9.19 -11.18
CA PRO A 337 -1.13 10.41 -11.85
C PRO A 337 0.02 11.10 -11.10
N GLU A 338 0.05 10.99 -9.78
CA GLU A 338 1.11 11.58 -8.97
C GLU A 338 2.46 10.89 -9.20
N LEU A 339 2.44 9.58 -9.49
CA LEU A 339 3.64 8.79 -9.71
C LEU A 339 4.14 8.96 -11.15
N VAL A 340 3.27 8.79 -12.14
CA VAL A 340 3.64 8.80 -13.56
C VAL A 340 3.87 10.23 -14.07
N GLY A 341 3.09 11.21 -13.58
CA GLY A 341 3.05 12.57 -14.13
C GLY A 341 2.12 12.67 -15.34
N VAL A 342 1.75 13.89 -15.66
CA VAL A 342 0.78 14.19 -16.75
C VAL A 342 1.45 14.74 -18.02
N ASP A 343 2.76 14.96 -18.00
CA ASP A 343 3.54 15.57 -19.07
C ASP A 343 4.02 14.58 -20.16
N GLY A 344 3.76 13.29 -19.96
CA GLY A 344 4.17 12.22 -20.86
C GLY A 344 5.64 11.85 -20.82
N SER A 345 6.44 12.44 -19.93
CA SER A 345 7.89 12.17 -19.81
C SER A 345 8.18 10.79 -19.23
N CYS A 346 7.30 10.25 -18.39
CA CYS A 346 7.47 8.93 -17.74
C CYS A 346 6.52 7.85 -18.30
N GLY A 347 5.71 8.19 -19.32
CA GLY A 347 4.74 7.30 -19.91
C GLY A 347 3.39 7.97 -20.12
N TYR A 348 2.30 7.20 -20.07
CA TYR A 348 0.97 7.71 -20.41
C TYR A 348 -0.08 7.27 -19.38
N LEU A 349 -1.05 8.16 -19.16
CA LEU A 349 -2.24 7.93 -18.35
C LEU A 349 -3.45 7.70 -19.27
N ILE A 350 -4.31 6.76 -18.89
CA ILE A 350 -5.50 6.36 -19.65
C ILE A 350 -6.73 6.67 -18.81
N ASP A 351 -7.60 7.55 -19.27
CA ASP A 351 -8.78 8.02 -18.53
C ASP A 351 -9.89 6.97 -18.44
N GLU A 352 -9.99 6.11 -19.44
CA GLU A 352 -10.93 5.02 -19.48
C GLU A 352 -10.17 3.69 -19.56
N ASN A 353 -10.72 2.62 -18.98
CA ASN A 353 -10.08 1.30 -19.05
C ASN A 353 -10.32 0.64 -20.43
N ASP A 354 -10.08 1.42 -21.49
CA ASP A 354 -10.20 1.01 -22.87
C ASP A 354 -8.89 0.37 -23.37
N THR A 355 -8.97 -0.88 -23.75
CA THR A 355 -7.82 -1.66 -24.22
C THR A 355 -7.18 -1.08 -25.47
N LEU A 356 -7.95 -0.45 -26.37
CA LEU A 356 -7.42 0.18 -27.57
C LEU A 356 -6.53 1.37 -27.25
N LEU A 357 -6.89 2.17 -26.24
CA LEU A 357 -6.05 3.28 -25.78
C LEU A 357 -4.76 2.76 -25.13
N TYR A 358 -4.82 1.68 -24.33
CA TYR A 358 -3.61 1.03 -23.81
C TYR A 358 -2.71 0.56 -24.95
N CYS A 359 -3.27 -0.13 -25.95
CA CYS A 359 -2.53 -0.61 -27.13
C CYS A 359 -1.86 0.55 -27.86
N ASP A 360 -2.57 1.65 -28.17
CA ASP A 360 -2.03 2.84 -28.82
C ASP A 360 -0.83 3.40 -28.04
N LYS A 361 -0.95 3.61 -26.72
CA LYS A 361 0.13 4.18 -25.91
C LYS A 361 1.33 3.24 -25.77
N ILE A 362 1.11 1.95 -25.69
CA ILE A 362 2.19 0.93 -25.72
C ILE A 362 2.97 1.02 -27.03
N LEU A 363 2.26 1.12 -28.17
CA LEU A 363 2.89 1.24 -29.49
C LEU A 363 3.60 2.58 -29.68
N GLN A 364 3.12 3.67 -29.10
CA GLN A 364 3.82 4.95 -29.08
C GLN A 364 5.15 4.85 -28.31
N ILE A 365 5.19 4.14 -27.15
CA ILE A 365 6.44 3.89 -26.42
C ILE A 365 7.36 3.00 -27.26
N LYS A 366 6.84 1.99 -27.93
CA LYS A 366 7.63 1.11 -28.82
C LYS A 366 8.32 1.90 -29.93
N LEU A 367 7.61 2.83 -30.57
CA LEU A 367 8.18 3.68 -31.63
C LEU A 367 9.30 4.60 -31.13
N LYS A 368 9.16 5.17 -29.92
CA LYS A 368 10.16 6.07 -29.31
C LYS A 368 11.31 5.32 -28.63
N SER A 369 11.15 4.04 -28.36
CA SER A 369 11.96 3.17 -27.50
C SER A 369 11.96 3.56 -26.01
N LYS A 370 12.24 2.58 -25.13
CA LYS A 370 12.41 2.79 -23.68
C LYS A 370 13.45 3.87 -23.35
N GLY A 371 14.52 3.94 -24.14
CA GLY A 371 15.62 4.89 -23.91
C GLY A 371 15.17 6.34 -23.85
N ALA A 372 14.13 6.71 -24.60
CA ALA A 372 13.57 8.08 -24.60
C ALA A 372 12.92 8.48 -23.25
N TYR A 373 12.61 7.52 -22.38
CA TYR A 373 11.90 7.74 -21.12
C TYR A 373 12.77 7.44 -19.88
N SER A 374 13.82 6.64 -20.04
CA SER A 374 14.51 5.99 -18.93
C SER A 374 15.13 6.98 -17.93
N GLU A 375 15.69 8.07 -18.41
CA GLU A 375 16.27 9.12 -17.55
C GLU A 375 15.17 9.85 -16.76
N ALA A 376 14.09 10.26 -17.44
CA ALA A 376 12.99 10.97 -16.80
C ALA A 376 12.28 10.12 -15.73
N THR A 377 12.03 8.84 -16.02
CA THR A 377 11.41 7.91 -15.06
C THR A 377 12.29 7.70 -13.84
N ARG A 378 13.59 7.47 -14.03
CA ARG A 378 14.56 7.30 -12.95
C ARG A 378 14.68 8.56 -12.09
N SER A 379 14.85 9.72 -12.70
CA SER A 379 14.95 11.01 -12.02
C SER A 379 13.69 11.31 -11.19
N ARG A 380 12.51 10.98 -11.73
CA ARG A 380 11.24 11.12 -11.01
C ARG A 380 11.20 10.22 -9.78
N ALA A 381 11.62 8.96 -9.90
CA ALA A 381 11.67 8.03 -8.77
C ALA A 381 12.64 8.54 -7.67
N GLU A 382 13.82 9.01 -8.04
CA GLU A 382 14.83 9.57 -7.11
C GLU A 382 14.31 10.82 -6.39
N LYS A 383 13.55 11.65 -7.10
CA LYS A 383 12.95 12.85 -6.52
C LYS A 383 11.84 12.54 -5.50
N LEU A 384 10.95 11.59 -5.83
CA LEU A 384 9.72 11.37 -5.07
C LEU A 384 9.83 10.21 -4.06
N PHE A 385 10.60 9.17 -4.35
CA PHE A 385 10.59 7.90 -3.62
C PHE A 385 11.91 7.59 -2.93
N SER A 386 12.75 8.61 -2.69
CA SER A 386 14.00 8.46 -1.93
C SER A 386 13.71 8.01 -0.50
N LYS A 387 14.28 6.89 -0.08
CA LYS A 387 14.13 6.32 1.26
C LYS A 387 14.56 7.31 2.33
N ASP A 388 15.77 7.88 2.20
CA ASP A 388 16.33 8.78 3.22
C ASP A 388 15.47 10.03 3.40
N LYS A 389 15.06 10.66 2.29
CA LYS A 389 14.22 11.86 2.33
C LYS A 389 12.85 11.59 2.97
N ASN A 390 12.19 10.50 2.55
CA ASN A 390 10.84 10.21 2.99
C ASN A 390 10.83 9.71 4.44
N ILE A 391 11.81 8.93 4.88
CA ILE A 391 11.94 8.53 6.29
C ILE A 391 12.29 9.74 7.17
N GLN A 392 13.13 10.67 6.71
CA GLN A 392 13.42 11.89 7.46
C GLN A 392 12.17 12.71 7.78
N MET A 393 11.18 12.75 6.87
CA MET A 393 9.89 13.40 7.13
C MET A 393 9.11 12.73 8.28
N TYR A 394 9.22 11.40 8.47
CA TYR A 394 8.65 10.74 9.65
C TYR A 394 9.30 11.19 10.95
N PHE A 395 10.63 11.39 10.97
CA PHE A 395 11.33 11.91 12.16
C PHE A 395 10.82 13.30 12.52
N GLU A 396 10.65 14.18 11.53
CA GLU A 396 10.09 15.52 11.73
C GLU A 396 8.67 15.48 12.31
N ILE A 397 7.83 14.54 11.83
CA ILE A 397 6.47 14.34 12.37
C ILE A 397 6.55 13.88 13.83
N TYR A 398 7.39 12.92 14.15
CA TYR A 398 7.54 12.44 15.52
C TYR A 398 7.99 13.54 16.48
N GLU A 399 8.95 14.36 16.07
CA GLU A 399 9.36 15.53 16.88
C GLU A 399 8.24 16.54 17.10
N ARG A 400 7.44 16.81 16.06
CA ARG A 400 6.28 17.72 16.16
C ARG A 400 5.23 17.20 17.12
N LEU A 401 4.91 15.90 17.06
CA LEU A 401 3.95 15.25 17.95
C LEU A 401 4.38 15.41 19.41
N LEU A 402 5.65 15.18 19.74
CA LEU A 402 6.17 15.32 21.10
C LEU A 402 6.25 16.77 21.59
N LYS A 403 6.47 17.75 20.71
CA LYS A 403 6.44 19.17 21.07
C LYS A 403 5.03 19.63 21.43
N ASN A 404 4.03 19.17 20.66
CA ASN A 404 2.62 19.49 20.93
C ASN A 404 2.16 18.94 22.30
N GLU A 405 2.57 17.74 22.67
CA GLU A 405 2.24 17.18 23.99
C GLU A 405 2.85 18.00 25.15
N ARG A 406 4.10 18.47 24.99
CA ARG A 406 4.76 19.29 26.01
C ARG A 406 4.13 20.68 26.20
N SER A 407 3.47 21.21 25.16
CA SER A 407 2.79 22.51 25.24
C SER A 407 1.38 22.42 25.87
N VAL A 408 0.83 21.22 26.00
CA VAL A 408 -0.53 20.95 26.59
C VAL A 408 -0.43 20.44 28.02
N ARG A 409 0.75 20.06 28.49
CA ARG A 409 1.08 19.76 29.91
C ARG A 409 1.51 21.02 30.63
#